data_f491664181b49346c2c75e60a637031f
#
_entry.id   f491664181b49346c2c75e60a637031f
#
_cell.length_a   1.000
_cell.length_b   1.000
_cell.length_c   1.000
_cell.angle_alpha   90.00
_cell.angle_beta   90.00
_cell.angle_gamma   90.00
#
_symmetry.space_group_name_H-M   'P 1'
#
loop_
_entity.id
_entity.type
_entity.pdbx_description
1 polymer ?
#
loop_
_entity_poly.entity_id
_entity_poly.type
_entity_poly.pdbx_seq_one_letter_code
_entity_poly.pdbx_strand_id
1 'polypeptide(L)' 'MFGRNKKRLDEENNELNRRHLRNMAVELYRTCLELGCGNCQYNNYDGKGHCKLSAFDKSDVEYRPRDWRWIEEELNQ' A
#
# COMPACT_ATOMS: atom_id res chain seq x y z
N MET A 1 16.41 19.34 25.94
CA MET A 1 17.14 19.71 24.74
C MET A 1 16.85 18.77 23.58
N PHE A 2 17.01 17.51 23.77
CA PHE A 2 16.74 16.52 22.73
C PHE A 2 15.28 16.51 22.28
N GLY A 3 14.33 16.83 23.14
CA GLY A 3 12.92 16.80 22.82
C GLY A 3 12.45 17.77 21.76
N ARG A 4 13.01 18.98 21.70
CA ARG A 4 12.62 20.00 20.72
C ARG A 4 13.08 19.64 19.32
N ASN A 5 14.34 19.24 19.18
CA ASN A 5 14.90 18.83 17.90
C ASN A 5 14.25 17.55 17.40
N LYS A 6 13.97 16.62 18.30
CA LYS A 6 13.30 15.37 17.98
C LYS A 6 11.90 15.60 17.41
N LYS A 7 11.14 16.52 18.00
CA LYS A 7 9.79 16.82 17.54
C LYS A 7 9.78 17.41 16.13
N ARG A 8 10.71 18.31 15.83
CA ARG A 8 10.83 18.93 14.52
C ARG A 8 11.28 17.91 13.48
N LEU A 9 12.25 17.06 13.83
CA LEU A 9 12.71 15.99 12.95
C LEU A 9 11.60 14.96 12.69
N ASP A 10 10.78 14.66 13.69
CA ASP A 10 9.66 13.74 13.54
C ASP A 10 8.63 14.28 12.54
N GLU A 11 8.35 15.59 12.55
CA GLU A 11 7.43 16.20 11.60
C GLU A 11 7.96 16.11 10.17
N GLU A 12 9.24 16.43 9.96
CA GLU A 12 9.90 16.34 8.65
C GLU A 12 9.94 14.88 8.18
N ASN A 13 10.32 13.97 9.06
CA ASN A 13 10.37 12.55 8.75
C ASN A 13 8.98 12.00 8.43
N ASN A 14 7.94 12.45 9.15
CA ASN A 14 6.57 12.02 8.87
C ASN A 14 6.10 12.46 7.50
N GLU A 15 6.45 13.67 7.08
CA GLU A 15 6.10 14.14 5.74
C GLU A 15 6.81 13.34 4.65
N LEU A 16 8.10 13.09 4.82
CA LEU A 16 8.89 12.28 3.89
C LEU A 16 8.35 10.83 3.85
N ASN A 17 8.02 10.29 5.01
CA ASN A 17 7.49 8.94 5.11
C ASN A 17 6.12 8.82 4.45
N ARG A 18 5.28 9.84 4.54
CA ARG A 18 3.98 9.86 3.88
C ARG A 18 4.13 9.85 2.36
N ARG A 19 5.06 10.64 1.84
CA ARG A 19 5.36 10.66 0.40
C ARG A 19 5.89 9.31 -0.06
N HIS A 20 6.80 8.74 0.72
CA HIS A 20 7.38 7.44 0.41
C HIS A 20 6.31 6.35 0.43
N LEU A 21 5.46 6.36 1.43
CA LEU A 21 4.36 5.41 1.54
C LEU A 21 3.42 5.51 0.35
N ARG A 22 3.06 6.73 -0.04
CA ARG A 22 2.24 6.97 -1.23
C ARG A 22 2.90 6.41 -2.48
N ASN A 23 4.18 6.68 -2.67
CA ASN A 23 4.92 6.20 -3.84
C ASN A 23 4.97 4.68 -3.88
N MET A 24 5.18 4.05 -2.75
CA MET A 24 5.16 2.58 -2.65
C MET A 24 3.79 2.01 -2.97
N ALA A 25 2.72 2.65 -2.48
CA ALA A 25 1.36 2.21 -2.75
C ALA A 25 1.03 2.30 -4.24
N VAL A 26 1.40 3.40 -4.88
CA VAL A 26 1.22 3.60 -6.33
C VAL A 26 1.98 2.54 -7.12
N GLU A 27 3.23 2.32 -6.77
CA GLU A 27 4.06 1.33 -7.45
C GLU A 27 3.49 -0.07 -7.30
N LEU A 28 3.06 -0.43 -6.10
CA LEU A 28 2.47 -1.73 -5.83
C LEU A 28 1.17 -1.92 -6.61
N TYR A 29 0.33 -0.91 -6.64
CA TYR A 29 -0.92 -0.93 -7.39
C TYR A 29 -0.67 -1.17 -8.89
N ARG A 30 0.22 -0.39 -9.47
CA ARG A 30 0.58 -0.51 -10.90
C ARG A 30 1.19 -1.86 -11.21
N THR A 31 2.11 -2.32 -10.37
CA THR A 31 2.78 -3.61 -10.56
C THR A 31 1.77 -4.76 -10.51
N CYS A 32 0.82 -4.71 -9.57
CA CYS A 32 -0.22 -5.71 -9.48
C CYS A 32 -1.09 -5.76 -10.73
N LEU A 33 -1.42 -4.59 -11.31
CA LEU A 33 -2.20 -4.52 -12.54
C LEU A 33 -1.42 -5.09 -13.74
N GLU A 34 -0.13 -4.79 -13.84
CA GLU A 34 0.70 -5.26 -14.95
C GLU A 34 1.01 -6.75 -14.86
N LEU A 35 1.36 -7.22 -13.67
CA LEU A 35 1.76 -8.61 -13.47
C LEU A 35 0.56 -9.55 -13.52
N GLY A 36 -0.54 -9.15 -12.92
CA GLY A 36 -1.71 -9.99 -12.74
C GLY A 36 -1.54 -10.98 -11.60
N CYS A 37 -2.65 -11.31 -10.95
CA CYS A 37 -2.62 -12.20 -9.79
C CYS A 37 -2.14 -13.62 -10.14
N GLY A 38 -2.42 -14.10 -11.35
CA GLY A 38 -2.00 -15.43 -11.77
C GLY A 38 -0.48 -15.61 -11.83
N ASN A 39 0.27 -14.52 -12.02
CA ASN A 39 1.72 -14.54 -12.09
C ASN A 39 2.39 -14.02 -10.83
N CYS A 40 1.60 -13.64 -9.81
CA CYS A 40 2.12 -13.04 -8.60
C CYS A 40 2.51 -14.13 -7.59
N GLN A 41 3.71 -13.99 -7.04
CA GLN A 41 4.25 -14.95 -6.05
C GLN A 41 3.47 -14.96 -4.74
N TYR A 42 2.71 -13.89 -4.46
CA TYR A 42 1.93 -13.77 -3.22
C TYR A 42 0.49 -14.22 -3.38
N ASN A 43 0.06 -14.57 -4.59
CA ASN A 43 -1.29 -15.07 -4.82
C ASN A 43 -1.42 -16.50 -4.33
N ASN A 44 -2.57 -16.79 -3.70
CA ASN A 44 -2.89 -18.11 -3.21
C ASN A 44 -1.86 -18.65 -2.20
N TYR A 45 -1.30 -17.78 -1.37
CA TYR A 45 -0.27 -18.16 -0.41
C TYR A 45 -0.77 -19.15 0.65
N ASP A 46 -2.06 -19.10 0.96
CA ASP A 46 -2.70 -19.96 1.97
C ASP A 46 -3.40 -21.18 1.37
N GLY A 47 -3.34 -21.36 0.06
CA GLY A 47 -4.06 -22.43 -0.64
C GLY A 47 -5.55 -22.21 -0.78
N LYS A 48 -6.05 -21.04 -0.34
CA LYS A 48 -7.48 -20.67 -0.39
C LYS A 48 -7.78 -19.59 -1.42
N GLY A 49 -6.78 -19.21 -2.20
CA GLY A 49 -6.92 -18.19 -3.22
C GLY A 49 -6.73 -16.76 -2.74
N HIS A 50 -6.26 -16.56 -1.51
CA HIS A 50 -6.03 -15.23 -0.96
C HIS A 50 -4.65 -14.69 -1.35
N CYS A 51 -4.54 -13.37 -1.44
CA CYS A 51 -3.28 -12.68 -1.67
C CYS A 51 -2.65 -12.29 -0.33
N LYS A 52 -1.34 -12.56 -0.19
CA LYS A 52 -0.60 -12.22 1.03
C LYS A 52 -0.60 -10.72 1.33
N LEU A 53 -0.73 -9.89 0.29
CA LEU A 53 -0.73 -8.44 0.40
C LEU A 53 -2.13 -7.85 0.56
N SER A 54 -3.16 -8.68 0.61
CA SER A 54 -4.53 -8.20 0.74
C SER A 54 -4.86 -7.77 2.16
N ALA A 55 -5.86 -6.91 2.28
CA ALA A 55 -6.47 -6.54 3.54
C ALA A 55 -7.93 -6.99 3.52
N PHE A 56 -8.48 -7.23 4.69
CA PHE A 56 -9.86 -7.66 4.84
C PHE A 56 -10.64 -6.64 5.66
N ASP A 57 -11.87 -6.37 5.27
CA ASP A 57 -12.78 -5.54 6.06
C ASP A 57 -13.58 -6.41 7.05
N LYS A 58 -14.53 -5.77 7.75
CA LYS A 58 -15.37 -6.47 8.73
C LYS A 58 -16.29 -7.51 8.11
N SER A 59 -16.51 -7.43 6.81
CA SER A 59 -17.36 -8.35 6.05
C SER A 59 -16.56 -9.48 5.39
N ASP A 60 -15.27 -9.60 5.73
CA ASP A 60 -14.34 -10.57 5.16
C ASP A 60 -14.15 -10.42 3.63
N VAL A 61 -14.41 -9.23 3.11
CA VAL A 61 -14.13 -8.91 1.71
C VAL A 61 -12.64 -8.61 1.54
N GLU A 62 -12.02 -9.33 0.63
CA GLU A 62 -10.59 -9.16 0.33
C GLU A 62 -10.34 -7.95 -0.56
N TYR A 63 -9.41 -7.09 -0.13
CA TYR A 63 -8.93 -5.95 -0.91
C TYR A 63 -7.46 -6.16 -1.23
N ARG A 64 -7.18 -6.44 -2.49
CA ARG A 64 -5.81 -6.59 -3.00
C ARG A 64 -5.29 -5.23 -3.45
N PRO A 65 -3.96 -5.03 -3.56
CA PRO A 65 -3.43 -3.76 -4.06
C PRO A 65 -4.02 -3.33 -5.40
N ARG A 66 -4.34 -4.26 -6.28
CA ARG A 66 -4.97 -3.98 -7.57
C ARG A 66 -6.38 -3.38 -7.44
N ASP A 67 -7.00 -3.53 -6.29
CA ASP A 67 -8.35 -3.02 -6.02
C ASP A 67 -8.34 -1.62 -5.40
N TRP A 68 -7.18 -1.03 -5.24
CA TRP A 68 -6.99 0.27 -4.60
C TRP A 68 -7.31 1.41 -5.56
N ARG A 69 -8.57 1.56 -5.91
CA ARG A 69 -9.03 2.59 -6.86
C ARG A 69 -8.79 4.02 -6.37
N TRP A 70 -8.70 4.21 -5.06
CA TRP A 70 -8.40 5.50 -4.49
C TRP A 70 -7.06 6.06 -4.98
N ILE A 71 -6.15 5.21 -5.42
CA ILE A 71 -4.87 5.63 -5.97
C ILE A 71 -5.08 6.37 -7.30
N GLU A 72 -6.01 5.92 -8.14
CA GLU A 72 -6.32 6.59 -9.39
C GLU A 72 -6.85 8.00 -9.14
N GLU A 73 -7.67 8.17 -8.10
CA GLU A 73 -8.18 9.47 -7.70
C GLU A 73 -7.05 10.41 -7.26
N GLU A 74 -6.10 9.91 -6.49
CA GLU A 74 -4.93 10.68 -6.07
C GLU A 74 -4.04 11.09 -7.25
N LEU A 75 -3.85 10.19 -8.21
CA LEU A 75 -3.02 10.47 -9.38
C LEU A 75 -3.64 11.48 -10.33
N ASN A 76 -4.95 11.62 -10.30
CA ASN A 76 -5.69 12.54 -11.18
C ASN A 76 -5.89 13.94 -10.58
N GLN A 77 -5.39 14.17 -9.35
CA GLN A 77 -5.45 15.48 -8.70
C GLN A 77 -4.33 16.41 -9.13
#